data_a2c19513a7b08aa516fe38dccd1544c5
#
_entry.id   a2c19513a7b08aa516fe38dccd1544c5
#
_cell.length_a   1.000
_cell.length_b   1.000
_cell.length_c   1.000
_cell.angle_alpha   90.00
_cell.angle_beta   90.00
_cell.angle_gamma   90.00
#
_symmetry.space_group_name_H-M   'P 1'
#
loop_
_entity.id
_entity.type
_entity.pdbx_description
1 polymer ?
#
loop_
_entity_poly.entity_id
_entity_poly.type
_entity_poly.pdbx_seq_one_letter_code
_entity_poly.pdbx_strand_id
1 'polypeptide(L)'
;MNALQQLIRTRMAELNCSYGEIARRGGLPRSTLYHLATNPRVAGVPHPRTLERLAVGLEVPEGVVRAAAGAAAGFVLKEQLTDDPAIEALVTSLAQLSAEERRHVSALVRSMLEARGHKPGQACGAPH
;
A
#
# COMPACT_ATOMS: atom_id res chain seq x y z
N MET A 1 -14.23 2.76 2.02
CA MET A 1 -13.75 1.42 1.66
C MET A 1 -12.58 1.57 0.70
N ASN A 2 -11.47 0.90 0.96
CA ASN A 2 -10.30 1.03 0.10
C ASN A 2 -10.37 0.08 -1.10
N ALA A 3 -9.41 0.25 -2.03
CA ALA A 3 -9.43 -0.52 -3.28
C ALA A 3 -9.34 -2.03 -3.06
N LEU A 4 -8.55 -2.48 -2.08
CA LEU A 4 -8.43 -3.90 -1.80
C LEU A 4 -9.72 -4.47 -1.23
N GLN A 5 -10.36 -3.74 -0.32
CA GLN A 5 -11.65 -4.16 0.23
C GLN A 5 -12.72 -4.24 -0.84
N GLN A 6 -12.74 -3.26 -1.75
CA GLN A 6 -13.67 -3.29 -2.88
C GLN A 6 -13.46 -4.51 -3.76
N LEU A 7 -12.20 -4.80 -4.07
CA LEU A 7 -11.88 -5.98 -4.89
C LEU A 7 -12.35 -7.26 -4.22
N ILE A 8 -12.05 -7.42 -2.93
CA ILE A 8 -12.45 -8.62 -2.20
C ILE A 8 -13.97 -8.77 -2.21
N ARG A 9 -14.69 -7.72 -1.88
CA ARG A 9 -16.15 -7.78 -1.81
C ARG A 9 -16.78 -8.01 -3.17
N THR A 10 -16.28 -7.34 -4.20
CA THR A 10 -16.80 -7.50 -5.56
C THR A 10 -16.62 -8.94 -6.03
N ARG A 11 -15.43 -9.50 -5.82
CA ARG A 11 -15.20 -10.88 -6.25
C ARG A 11 -15.97 -11.89 -5.44
N MET A 12 -16.15 -11.65 -4.14
CA MET A 12 -17.00 -12.51 -3.32
C MET A 12 -18.42 -12.55 -3.84
N ALA A 13 -18.95 -11.40 -4.23
CA ALA A 13 -20.29 -11.32 -4.79
C ALA A 13 -20.36 -12.02 -6.15
N GLU A 14 -19.39 -11.82 -7.02
CA GLU A 14 -19.35 -12.44 -8.33
C GLU A 14 -19.20 -13.95 -8.26
N LEU A 15 -18.40 -14.44 -7.33
CA LEU A 15 -18.19 -15.86 -7.14
C LEU A 15 -19.21 -16.49 -6.21
N ASN A 16 -20.01 -15.67 -5.56
CA ASN A 16 -21.00 -16.10 -4.57
C ASN A 16 -20.34 -16.96 -3.48
N CYS A 17 -19.21 -16.49 -2.96
CA CYS A 17 -18.43 -17.19 -1.93
C CYS A 17 -18.37 -16.39 -0.64
N SER A 18 -18.27 -17.12 0.47
CA SER A 18 -18.08 -16.51 1.78
C SER A 18 -16.59 -16.25 2.04
N TYR A 19 -16.29 -15.52 3.12
CA TYR A 19 -14.90 -15.30 3.53
C TYR A 19 -14.18 -16.64 3.74
N GLY A 20 -14.86 -17.59 4.38
CA GLY A 20 -14.26 -18.90 4.64
C GLY A 20 -13.91 -19.65 3.36
N GLU A 21 -14.76 -19.53 2.34
CA GLU A 21 -14.49 -20.19 1.07
C GLU A 21 -13.32 -19.57 0.31
N ILE A 22 -13.28 -18.25 0.26
CA ILE A 22 -12.18 -17.55 -0.38
C ILE A 22 -10.87 -17.86 0.33
N ALA A 23 -10.88 -17.85 1.66
CA ALA A 23 -9.69 -18.16 2.45
C ALA A 23 -9.21 -19.58 2.18
N ARG A 24 -10.13 -20.53 2.13
CA ARG A 24 -9.77 -21.93 1.88
C ARG A 24 -9.19 -22.12 0.49
N ARG A 25 -9.78 -21.49 -0.53
CA ARG A 25 -9.29 -21.57 -1.90
C ARG A 25 -7.87 -21.00 -2.03
N GLY A 26 -7.61 -19.89 -1.35
CA GLY A 26 -6.32 -19.24 -1.41
C GLY A 26 -5.30 -19.81 -0.44
N GLY A 27 -5.72 -20.66 0.49
CA GLY A 27 -4.81 -21.15 1.51
C GLY A 27 -4.47 -20.12 2.56
N LEU A 28 -5.38 -19.18 2.83
CA LEU A 28 -5.21 -18.15 3.84
C LEU A 28 -6.00 -18.48 5.10
N PRO A 29 -5.54 -18.02 6.28
CA PRO A 29 -6.40 -18.06 7.45
C PRO A 29 -7.62 -17.17 7.23
N ARG A 30 -8.77 -17.63 7.67
CA ARG A 30 -10.00 -16.86 7.53
C ARG A 30 -9.89 -15.51 8.23
N SER A 31 -9.23 -15.48 9.38
CA SER A 31 -9.03 -14.25 10.14
C SER A 31 -8.22 -13.22 9.35
N THR A 32 -7.22 -13.68 8.62
CA THR A 32 -6.40 -12.79 7.79
C THR A 32 -7.25 -12.15 6.69
N LEU A 33 -8.04 -12.98 5.99
CA LEU A 33 -8.90 -12.47 4.94
C LEU A 33 -9.95 -11.51 5.49
N TYR A 34 -10.56 -11.87 6.60
CA TYR A 34 -11.58 -11.03 7.24
C TYR A 34 -10.97 -9.67 7.63
N HIS A 35 -9.77 -9.70 8.19
CA HIS A 35 -9.07 -8.48 8.57
C HIS A 35 -8.79 -7.59 7.36
N LEU A 36 -8.31 -8.18 6.26
CA LEU A 36 -8.05 -7.42 5.04
C LEU A 36 -9.32 -6.82 4.45
N ALA A 37 -10.43 -7.54 4.58
CA ALA A 37 -11.69 -7.12 3.99
C ALA A 37 -12.44 -6.07 4.82
N THR A 38 -12.18 -6.00 6.12
CA THR A 38 -12.96 -5.16 7.02
C THR A 38 -12.20 -4.04 7.69
N ASN A 39 -10.86 -4.14 7.79
CA ASN A 39 -10.07 -3.11 8.44
C ASN A 39 -9.61 -2.09 7.39
N PRO A 40 -10.18 -0.86 7.40
CA PRO A 40 -9.80 0.15 6.41
C PRO A 40 -8.42 0.76 6.67
N ARG A 41 -7.81 0.46 7.81
CA ARG A 41 -6.53 1.06 8.19
C ARG A 41 -5.42 0.03 8.29
N VAL A 42 -5.42 -0.93 7.38
CA VAL A 42 -4.32 -1.89 7.30
C VAL A 42 -3.05 -1.10 6.96
N ALA A 43 -2.05 -1.21 7.82
CA ALA A 43 -0.79 -0.51 7.62
C ALA A 43 0.05 -1.23 6.58
N GLY A 44 0.44 -0.52 5.53
CA GLY A 44 1.33 -1.05 4.52
C GLY A 44 0.68 -2.08 3.61
N VAL A 45 1.50 -2.60 2.70
CA VAL A 45 1.07 -3.62 1.76
C VAL A 45 1.26 -5.00 2.39
N PRO A 46 0.27 -5.90 2.29
CA PRO A 46 0.43 -7.26 2.83
C PRO A 46 1.61 -7.97 2.19
N HIS A 47 2.12 -8.98 2.87
CA HIS A 47 3.23 -9.78 2.37
C HIS A 47 2.91 -10.33 0.97
N PRO A 48 3.89 -10.37 0.04
CA PRO A 48 3.63 -10.87 -1.32
C PRO A 48 2.98 -12.25 -1.37
N ARG A 49 3.35 -13.16 -0.48
CA ARG A 49 2.73 -14.48 -0.43
C ARG A 49 1.23 -14.38 -0.09
N THR A 50 0.87 -13.47 0.78
CA THR A 50 -0.54 -13.23 1.12
C THR A 50 -1.30 -12.74 -0.11
N LEU A 51 -0.69 -11.84 -0.87
CA LEU A 51 -1.31 -11.32 -2.10
C LEU A 51 -1.47 -12.41 -3.15
N GLU A 52 -0.48 -13.28 -3.29
CA GLU A 52 -0.55 -14.41 -4.22
C GLU A 52 -1.72 -15.33 -3.87
N ARG A 53 -1.83 -15.67 -2.59
CA ARG A 53 -2.89 -16.55 -2.12
C ARG A 53 -4.25 -15.90 -2.26
N LEU A 54 -4.32 -14.61 -1.98
CA LEU A 54 -5.57 -13.87 -2.14
C LEU A 54 -6.00 -13.87 -3.60
N ALA A 55 -5.06 -13.70 -4.54
CA ALA A 55 -5.35 -13.73 -5.96
C ALA A 55 -5.93 -15.08 -6.37
N VAL A 56 -5.37 -16.17 -5.87
CA VAL A 56 -5.90 -17.52 -6.14
C VAL A 56 -7.31 -17.65 -5.58
N GLY A 57 -7.54 -17.21 -4.35
CA GLY A 57 -8.86 -17.31 -3.71
C GLY A 57 -9.91 -16.49 -4.43
N LEU A 58 -9.55 -15.31 -4.91
CA LEU A 58 -10.48 -14.41 -5.62
C LEU A 58 -10.55 -14.73 -7.11
N GLU A 59 -9.71 -15.62 -7.61
CA GLU A 59 -9.66 -16.01 -9.01
C GLU A 59 -9.40 -14.80 -9.93
N VAL A 60 -8.42 -14.00 -9.55
CA VAL A 60 -7.98 -12.85 -10.35
C VAL A 60 -6.46 -12.91 -10.53
N PRO A 61 -5.93 -12.22 -11.55
CA PRO A 61 -4.48 -12.14 -11.71
C PRO A 61 -3.82 -11.49 -10.50
N GLU A 62 -2.64 -11.95 -10.14
CA GLU A 62 -1.91 -11.41 -8.99
C GLU A 62 -1.66 -9.90 -9.13
N GLY A 63 -1.40 -9.43 -10.35
CA GLY A 63 -1.18 -8.01 -10.60
C GLY A 63 -2.36 -7.13 -10.19
N VAL A 64 -3.58 -7.66 -10.34
CA VAL A 64 -4.79 -6.93 -9.94
C VAL A 64 -4.82 -6.76 -8.42
N VAL A 65 -4.48 -7.82 -7.68
CA VAL A 65 -4.45 -7.77 -6.21
C VAL A 65 -3.34 -6.83 -5.73
N ARG A 66 -2.18 -6.91 -6.34
CA ARG A 66 -1.05 -6.04 -5.98
C ARG A 66 -1.37 -4.58 -6.21
N ALA A 67 -2.00 -4.27 -7.35
CA ALA A 67 -2.39 -2.90 -7.67
C ALA A 67 -3.40 -2.37 -6.65
N ALA A 68 -4.38 -3.20 -6.30
CA ALA A 68 -5.40 -2.82 -5.33
C ALA A 68 -4.79 -2.62 -3.93
N ALA A 69 -3.87 -3.49 -3.52
CA ALA A 69 -3.20 -3.37 -2.23
C ALA A 69 -2.32 -2.13 -2.17
N GLY A 70 -1.61 -1.84 -3.25
CA GLY A 70 -0.79 -0.64 -3.34
C GLY A 70 -1.62 0.63 -3.27
N ALA A 71 -2.74 0.66 -3.98
CA ALA A 71 -3.65 1.79 -3.95
C ALA A 71 -4.24 1.99 -2.55
N ALA A 72 -4.60 0.90 -1.86
CA ALA A 72 -5.13 0.97 -0.52
C ALA A 72 -4.09 1.52 0.47
N ALA A 73 -2.85 1.06 0.37
CA ALA A 73 -1.76 1.54 1.22
C ALA A 73 -1.47 3.02 0.96
N GLY A 74 -1.46 3.41 -0.30
CA GLY A 74 -1.25 4.81 -0.69
C GLY A 74 -2.34 5.72 -0.15
N PHE A 75 -3.57 5.27 -0.14
CA PHE A 75 -4.69 6.04 0.38
C PHE A 75 -4.52 6.29 1.89
N VAL A 76 -4.17 5.25 2.64
CA VAL A 76 -3.95 5.38 4.09
C VAL A 76 -2.79 6.33 4.36
N LEU A 77 -1.71 6.21 3.63
CA LEU A 77 -0.55 7.08 3.79
C LEU A 77 -0.93 8.54 3.51
N LYS A 78 -1.70 8.77 2.46
CA LYS A 78 -2.15 10.12 2.10
C LYS A 78 -2.99 10.74 3.22
N GLU A 79 -3.88 9.96 3.83
CA GLU A 79 -4.67 10.43 4.95
C GLU A 79 -3.78 10.84 6.12
N GLN A 80 -2.79 10.02 6.45
CA GLN A 80 -1.88 10.31 7.55
C GLN A 80 -1.07 11.57 7.30
N LEU A 81 -0.61 11.78 6.08
CA LEU A 81 0.19 12.94 5.73
C LEU A 81 -0.62 14.24 5.79
N THR A 82 -1.91 14.19 5.44
CA THR A 82 -2.73 15.40 5.43
C THR A 82 -3.13 15.87 6.81
N ASP A 83 -2.85 15.08 7.85
CA ASP A 83 -3.12 15.52 9.23
C ASP A 83 -2.06 16.50 9.74
N ASP A 84 -0.93 16.61 9.04
CA ASP A 84 0.15 17.53 9.44
C ASP A 84 0.06 18.80 8.59
N PRO A 85 -0.18 19.97 9.23
CA PRO A 85 -0.27 21.23 8.48
C PRO A 85 0.96 21.56 7.64
N ALA A 86 2.16 21.15 8.10
CA ALA A 86 3.38 21.39 7.36
C ALA A 86 3.41 20.56 6.07
N ILE A 87 2.94 19.32 6.14
CA ILE A 87 2.85 18.44 4.98
C ILE A 87 1.78 18.97 4.02
N GLU A 88 0.64 19.40 4.54
CA GLU A 88 -0.43 19.94 3.73
C GLU A 88 0.04 21.18 2.96
N ALA A 89 0.74 22.08 3.63
CA ALA A 89 1.29 23.27 3.00
C ALA A 89 2.29 22.91 1.92
N LEU A 90 3.12 21.91 2.18
CA LEU A 90 4.11 21.42 1.21
C LEU A 90 3.43 20.86 -0.02
N VAL A 91 2.39 20.04 0.15
CA VAL A 91 1.64 19.48 -0.96
C VAL A 91 1.02 20.57 -1.82
N THR A 92 0.44 21.59 -1.19
CA THR A 92 -0.13 22.72 -1.90
C THR A 92 0.93 23.45 -2.72
N SER A 93 2.10 23.65 -2.14
CA SER A 93 3.22 24.29 -2.83
C SER A 93 3.69 23.46 -4.03
N LEU A 94 3.78 22.14 -3.85
CA LEU A 94 4.20 21.24 -4.93
C LEU A 94 3.24 21.29 -6.11
N ALA A 95 1.95 21.48 -5.84
CA ALA A 95 0.95 21.54 -6.89
C ALA A 95 1.14 22.77 -7.79
N GLN A 96 1.80 23.81 -7.30
CA GLN A 96 2.05 25.03 -8.04
C GLN A 96 3.31 24.97 -8.89
N LEU A 97 4.12 23.93 -8.73
CA LEU A 97 5.35 23.78 -9.46
C LEU A 97 5.10 23.17 -10.83
N SER A 98 5.99 23.49 -11.79
CA SER A 98 5.95 22.86 -13.10
C SER A 98 6.38 21.40 -12.97
N ALA A 99 6.13 20.61 -14.03
CA ALA A 99 6.53 19.20 -14.04
C ALA A 99 8.04 19.05 -13.87
N GLU A 100 8.82 19.95 -14.47
CA GLU A 100 10.27 19.93 -14.36
C GLU A 100 10.72 20.23 -12.94
N GLU A 101 10.11 21.24 -12.32
CA GLU A 101 10.42 21.62 -10.95
C GLU A 101 10.06 20.49 -9.99
N ARG A 102 8.95 19.82 -10.20
CA ARG A 102 8.56 18.69 -9.38
C ARG A 102 9.55 17.54 -9.47
N ARG A 103 10.14 17.33 -10.65
CA ARG A 103 11.17 16.31 -10.81
C ARG A 103 12.42 16.66 -10.02
N HIS A 104 12.79 17.92 -9.97
CA HIS A 104 13.91 18.37 -9.17
C HIS A 104 13.67 18.13 -7.68
N VAL A 105 12.47 18.47 -7.22
CA VAL A 105 12.10 18.24 -5.83
C VAL A 105 12.11 16.74 -5.50
N SER A 106 11.58 15.92 -6.40
CA SER A 106 11.58 14.47 -6.21
C SER A 106 13.00 13.91 -6.09
N ALA A 107 13.91 14.41 -6.94
CA ALA A 107 15.30 13.98 -6.88
C ALA A 107 15.95 14.38 -5.56
N LEU A 108 15.66 15.59 -5.08
CA LEU A 108 16.18 16.06 -3.81
C LEU A 108 15.66 15.22 -2.65
N VAL A 109 14.36 14.93 -2.62
CA VAL A 109 13.75 14.11 -1.58
C VAL A 109 14.38 12.71 -1.60
N ARG A 110 14.54 12.14 -2.78
CA ARG A 110 15.17 10.83 -2.91
C ARG A 110 16.59 10.83 -2.37
N SER A 111 17.36 11.87 -2.71
CA SER A 111 18.72 12.01 -2.24
C SER A 111 18.79 12.08 -0.71
N MET A 112 17.88 12.83 -0.11
CA MET A 112 17.81 12.94 1.34
C MET A 112 17.46 11.60 2.00
N LEU A 113 16.57 10.86 1.40
CA LEU A 113 16.18 9.55 1.91
C LEU A 113 17.33 8.55 1.80
N GLU A 114 18.05 8.58 0.70
CA GLU A 114 19.21 7.73 0.49
C GLU A 114 20.31 8.05 1.51
N ALA A 115 20.53 9.33 1.77
CA ALA A 115 21.51 9.75 2.76
C ALA A 115 21.16 9.22 4.15
N ARG A 116 19.88 9.21 4.48
CA ARG A 116 19.41 8.65 5.76
C ARG A 116 19.57 7.15 5.81
N GLY A 117 19.34 6.48 4.69
CA GLY A 117 19.50 5.05 4.60
C GLY A 117 20.94 4.61 4.72
N HIS A 118 21.88 5.49 4.36
CA HIS A 118 23.30 5.21 4.49
C HIS A 118 23.86 5.61 5.83
N LYS A 119 23.04 6.07 6.72
CA LYS A 119 23.51 6.37 8.01
C LYS A 119 24.16 5.17 8.59
N PRO A 120 25.24 5.41 9.19
CA PRO A 120 25.93 4.34 9.71
C PRO A 120 25.30 3.72 10.86
N GLY A 121 24.32 4.21 11.19
CA GLY A 121 23.56 3.38 12.00
C GLY A 121 23.63 2.08 11.38
N GLN A 122 23.97 2.17 10.18
CA GLN A 122 24.09 1.01 9.47
C GLN A 122 25.45 0.87 9.05
N ALA A 123 26.07 1.15 8.90
CA ALA A 123 27.18 1.01 8.53
C ALA A 123 28.12 1.05 8.80
N CYS A 124 27.66 1.17 8.84
CA CYS A 124 28.22 1.20 8.91
C CYS A 124 28.79 1.36 8.91
N GLY A 125 29.03 1.13 8.96
CA GLY A 125 29.65 1.53 9.07
C GLY A 125 29.90 2.15 8.86
N ALA A 126 30.01 2.49 8.85
CA ALA A 126 30.36 3.22 8.79
C ALA A 126 30.49 3.89 8.79
N PRO A 127 30.97 4.22 8.79
CA PRO A 127 31.32 4.90 8.83
C PRO A 127 31.29 5.49 8.74
N HIS A 128 31.32 5.79 8.71
CA HIS A 128 31.47 6.35 8.70
C HIS A 128 31.88 6.63 8.85
#